data_3781ccad9e7c57acc6fdbb3e6630ad63
#
_entry.id   3781ccad9e7c57acc6fdbb3e6630ad63
#
_cell.length_a   1.000
_cell.length_b   1.000
_cell.length_c   1.000
_cell.angle_alpha   90.00
_cell.angle_beta   90.00
_cell.angle_gamma   90.00
#
_symmetry.space_group_name_H-M   'P 1'
#
loop_
_entity.id
_entity.type
_entity.pdbx_description
1 polymer ?
#
loop_
_entity_poly.entity_id
_entity_poly.type
_entity_poly.pdbx_seq_one_letter_code
_entity_poly.pdbx_strand_id
1 'polypeptide(L)'
;GQFTPSLPGLGWLHNDAELLPAYEFAFEVDHALKRRKQRNLVPITFVTPEPYLGHFGVGGMGRARQFLEGEFEHRDINYQTSASVSKVSDTAVELADGVAVESRYSMIIPPLAGVAAITNSPGLGNPKGFIPTDDGFRHKNFRNIYAVGVAVGYPPVDETPVPVNFPKTGHMTVQMGKAAAHNIATDVLGGERECRPLFVECILDMGDRAVKMLADPVRSPRNRVEMSVGRRWLWAKKAHAPLFTWKMRTGRV
;
A
#
# COMPACT_ATOMS: atom_id res chain seq x y z
N GLY A 1 -29.18 -34.31 13.57
CA GLY A 1 -28.46 -33.04 13.63
C GLY A 1 -27.52 -32.95 12.44
N GLN A 2 -27.88 -32.15 11.43
CA GLN A 2 -26.97 -31.88 10.33
C GLN A 2 -25.93 -30.88 10.83
N PHE A 3 -24.68 -31.33 10.88
CA PHE A 3 -23.52 -30.47 11.06
C PHE A 3 -23.36 -29.63 9.78
N THR A 4 -23.77 -28.38 9.78
CA THR A 4 -23.30 -27.38 8.83
C THR A 4 -21.95 -26.93 9.34
N PRO A 5 -20.83 -27.27 8.67
CA PRO A 5 -19.55 -26.70 9.03
C PRO A 5 -19.57 -25.22 8.62
N SER A 6 -19.72 -24.33 9.58
CA SER A 6 -19.36 -22.95 9.40
C SER A 6 -17.87 -22.92 9.07
N LEU A 7 -17.53 -22.65 7.83
CA LEU A 7 -16.15 -22.42 7.44
C LEU A 7 -15.68 -21.15 8.17
N PRO A 8 -14.65 -21.21 9.00
CA PRO A 8 -14.12 -20.02 9.66
C PRO A 8 -13.62 -19.03 8.61
N GLY A 9 -13.82 -17.75 8.90
CA GLY A 9 -13.58 -16.66 7.98
C GLY A 9 -12.13 -16.50 7.53
N LEU A 10 -11.98 -15.79 6.43
CA LEU A 10 -10.72 -15.26 5.94
C LEU A 10 -10.43 -13.94 6.69
N GLY A 11 -9.38 -13.94 7.50
CA GLY A 11 -8.89 -12.73 8.18
C GLY A 11 -7.79 -12.04 7.36
N TRP A 12 -7.87 -10.74 7.21
CA TRP A 12 -6.90 -9.91 6.49
C TRP A 12 -6.27 -8.93 7.44
N LEU A 13 -4.95 -8.83 7.40
CA LEU A 13 -4.17 -7.97 8.26
C LEU A 13 -3.20 -7.16 7.45
N HIS A 14 -3.22 -5.87 7.67
CA HIS A 14 -2.23 -4.96 7.14
C HIS A 14 -1.65 -4.11 8.26
N ASN A 15 -0.33 -4.08 8.34
CA ASN A 15 0.39 -3.16 9.20
C ASN A 15 1.57 -2.61 8.39
N ASP A 16 1.50 -1.35 7.97
CA ASP A 16 2.52 -0.58 7.24
C ASP A 16 2.59 -0.65 5.70
N ALA A 17 2.61 0.52 5.10
CA ALA A 17 3.16 0.95 3.81
C ALA A 17 2.47 0.54 2.50
N GLU A 18 1.82 -0.62 2.37
CA GLU A 18 1.19 -1.03 1.11
C GLU A 18 -0.26 -1.49 1.29
N LEU A 19 -1.14 -0.54 1.62
CA LEU A 19 -2.55 -0.79 1.91
C LEU A 19 -3.33 -1.27 0.68
N LEU A 20 -3.01 -0.78 -0.51
CA LEU A 20 -3.70 -1.12 -1.75
C LEU A 20 -3.69 -2.62 -2.10
N PRO A 21 -2.58 -3.37 -1.97
CA PRO A 21 -2.58 -4.82 -2.21
C PRO A 21 -3.54 -5.60 -1.29
N ALA A 22 -3.74 -5.15 -0.05
CA ALA A 22 -4.67 -5.82 0.86
C ALA A 22 -6.13 -5.66 0.41
N TYR A 23 -6.53 -4.46 -0.02
CA TYR A 23 -7.86 -4.22 -0.60
C TYR A 23 -8.06 -5.03 -1.87
N GLU A 24 -7.08 -5.01 -2.76
CA GLU A 24 -7.12 -5.76 -4.01
C GLU A 24 -7.32 -7.24 -3.76
N PHE A 25 -6.56 -7.82 -2.85
CA PHE A 25 -6.67 -9.23 -2.52
C PHE A 25 -8.04 -9.56 -1.90
N ALA A 26 -8.58 -8.74 -1.00
CA ALA A 26 -9.90 -8.95 -0.43
C ALA A 26 -10.99 -9.00 -1.51
N PHE A 27 -10.95 -8.07 -2.47
CA PHE A 27 -11.90 -8.03 -3.59
C PHE A 27 -11.72 -9.19 -4.58
N GLU A 28 -10.48 -9.56 -4.89
CA GLU A 28 -10.20 -10.69 -5.78
C GLU A 28 -10.68 -12.02 -5.18
N VAL A 29 -10.50 -12.21 -3.88
CA VAL A 29 -11.01 -13.39 -3.17
C VAL A 29 -12.53 -13.40 -3.13
N ASP A 30 -13.19 -12.28 -2.81
CA ASP A 30 -14.64 -12.15 -2.89
C ASP A 30 -15.13 -12.56 -4.29
N HIS A 31 -14.51 -12.01 -5.34
CA HIS A 31 -14.86 -12.33 -6.72
C HIS A 31 -14.64 -13.82 -7.05
N ALA A 32 -13.52 -14.41 -6.63
CA ALA A 32 -13.22 -15.82 -6.84
C ALA A 32 -14.23 -16.75 -6.14
N LEU A 33 -14.60 -16.43 -4.91
CA LEU A 33 -15.61 -17.17 -4.16
C LEU A 33 -17.00 -17.05 -4.78
N LYS A 34 -17.39 -15.86 -5.27
CA LYS A 34 -18.65 -15.66 -6.02
C LYS A 34 -18.70 -16.51 -7.30
N ARG A 35 -17.61 -16.55 -8.06
CA ARG A 35 -17.53 -17.41 -9.26
C ARG A 35 -17.67 -18.90 -8.93
N ARG A 36 -17.20 -19.34 -7.77
CA ARG A 36 -17.32 -20.71 -7.28
C ARG A 36 -18.64 -20.99 -6.55
N LYS A 37 -19.51 -19.98 -6.42
CA LYS A 37 -20.76 -20.05 -5.65
C LYS A 37 -20.55 -20.44 -4.18
N GLN A 38 -19.43 -20.02 -3.61
CA GLN A 38 -19.02 -20.34 -2.23
C GLN A 38 -18.95 -19.11 -1.32
N ARG A 39 -19.24 -17.91 -1.84
CA ARG A 39 -19.07 -16.66 -1.09
C ARG A 39 -19.87 -16.61 0.21
N ASN A 40 -21.09 -17.12 0.20
CA ASN A 40 -21.97 -17.20 1.37
C ASN A 40 -21.52 -18.21 2.43
N LEU A 41 -20.56 -19.08 2.12
CA LEU A 41 -20.01 -20.06 3.05
C LEU A 41 -18.72 -19.56 3.72
N VAL A 42 -18.12 -18.49 3.21
CA VAL A 42 -16.81 -18.00 3.63
C VAL A 42 -16.92 -16.52 4.01
N PRO A 43 -17.10 -16.20 5.30
CA PRO A 43 -17.05 -14.82 5.76
C PRO A 43 -15.65 -14.22 5.52
N ILE A 44 -15.60 -12.93 5.14
CA ILE A 44 -14.36 -12.19 4.94
C ILE A 44 -14.33 -11.05 5.95
N THR A 45 -13.22 -10.93 6.67
CA THR A 45 -12.96 -9.80 7.58
C THR A 45 -11.64 -9.13 7.20
N PHE A 46 -11.69 -7.84 6.97
CA PHE A 46 -10.54 -6.99 6.66
C PHE A 46 -10.15 -6.18 7.90
N VAL A 47 -8.90 -6.28 8.31
CA VAL A 47 -8.38 -5.55 9.47
C VAL A 47 -7.29 -4.59 8.99
N THR A 48 -7.35 -3.34 9.40
CA THR A 48 -6.41 -2.30 8.95
C THR A 48 -6.06 -1.32 10.07
N PRO A 49 -4.81 -0.84 10.14
CA PRO A 49 -4.42 0.25 11.03
C PRO A 49 -5.01 1.61 10.62
N GLU A 50 -5.53 1.71 9.40
CA GLU A 50 -6.13 2.96 8.91
C GLU A 50 -7.26 3.43 9.82
N PRO A 51 -7.40 4.75 10.04
CA PRO A 51 -8.50 5.31 10.83
C PRO A 51 -9.88 5.16 10.13
N TYR A 52 -9.86 4.94 8.83
CA TYR A 52 -11.02 4.65 7.96
C TYR A 52 -10.55 4.00 6.66
N LEU A 53 -11.41 3.25 6.00
CA LEU A 53 -11.09 2.64 4.70
C LEU A 53 -10.74 3.71 3.65
N GLY A 54 -9.64 3.51 2.95
CA GLY A 54 -9.20 4.44 1.91
C GLY A 54 -8.39 5.63 2.38
N HIS A 55 -7.90 5.60 3.61
CA HIS A 55 -6.88 6.54 4.09
C HIS A 55 -5.55 6.39 3.33
N PHE A 56 -5.16 5.15 3.01
CA PHE A 56 -4.02 4.74 2.19
C PHE A 56 -2.66 5.29 2.64
N GLY A 57 -2.53 5.73 3.89
CA GLY A 57 -1.32 6.39 4.37
C GLY A 57 -1.05 7.76 3.74
N VAL A 58 -2.03 8.35 3.08
CA VAL A 58 -1.96 9.65 2.40
C VAL A 58 -3.04 10.64 2.85
N GLY A 59 -3.77 10.34 3.93
CA GLY A 59 -4.88 11.14 4.42
C GLY A 59 -6.14 11.02 3.53
N GLY A 60 -6.28 9.90 2.81
CA GLY A 60 -7.38 9.65 1.87
C GLY A 60 -7.17 10.25 0.48
N MET A 61 -8.03 9.85 -0.45
CA MET A 61 -8.02 10.34 -1.85
C MET A 61 -9.46 10.63 -2.29
N GLY A 62 -9.87 11.88 -2.25
CA GLY A 62 -11.19 12.31 -2.73
C GLY A 62 -12.32 11.51 -2.08
N ARG A 63 -13.13 10.79 -2.88
CA ARG A 63 -14.27 9.96 -2.43
C ARG A 63 -13.88 8.50 -2.14
N ALA A 64 -12.59 8.18 -2.00
CA ALA A 64 -12.14 6.79 -1.82
C ALA A 64 -12.74 6.14 -0.57
N ARG A 65 -12.85 6.86 0.55
CA ARG A 65 -13.51 6.38 1.77
C ARG A 65 -14.93 5.91 1.49
N GLN A 66 -15.77 6.81 1.02
CA GLN A 66 -17.19 6.52 0.76
C GLN A 66 -17.36 5.38 -0.26
N PHE A 67 -16.50 5.33 -1.27
CA PHE A 67 -16.51 4.28 -2.27
C PHE A 67 -16.16 2.92 -1.67
N LEU A 68 -15.08 2.83 -0.88
CA LEU A 68 -14.62 1.57 -0.30
C LEU A 68 -15.57 1.06 0.79
N GLU A 69 -16.07 1.93 1.67
CA GLU A 69 -17.08 1.56 2.66
C GLU A 69 -18.33 0.97 1.96
N GLY A 70 -18.82 1.61 0.90
CA GLY A 70 -19.95 1.09 0.11
C GLY A 70 -19.64 -0.23 -0.62
N GLU A 71 -18.42 -0.43 -1.14
CA GLU A 71 -18.02 -1.70 -1.75
C GLU A 71 -17.90 -2.83 -0.74
N PHE A 72 -17.41 -2.56 0.45
CA PHE A 72 -17.31 -3.54 1.53
C PHE A 72 -18.70 -3.97 2.00
N GLU A 73 -19.62 -3.02 2.21
CA GLU A 73 -21.00 -3.30 2.54
C GLU A 73 -21.71 -4.10 1.42
N HIS A 74 -21.61 -3.68 0.17
CA HIS A 74 -22.21 -4.37 -0.97
C HIS A 74 -21.68 -5.81 -1.16
N ARG A 75 -20.44 -6.08 -0.76
CA ARG A 75 -19.81 -7.39 -0.88
C ARG A 75 -19.89 -8.23 0.40
N ASP A 76 -20.54 -7.73 1.44
CA ASP A 76 -20.62 -8.38 2.74
C ASP A 76 -19.21 -8.70 3.29
N ILE A 77 -18.28 -7.75 3.18
CA ILE A 77 -16.93 -7.84 3.75
C ILE A 77 -16.92 -7.05 5.05
N ASN A 78 -16.73 -7.74 6.17
CA ASN A 78 -16.56 -7.11 7.47
C ASN A 78 -15.22 -6.38 7.53
N TYR A 79 -15.13 -5.29 8.31
CA TYR A 79 -13.86 -4.62 8.50
C TYR A 79 -13.69 -4.02 9.89
N GLN A 80 -12.43 -3.90 10.31
CA GLN A 80 -12.02 -3.21 11.53
C GLN A 80 -10.90 -2.23 11.19
N THR A 81 -11.11 -0.96 11.54
CA THR A 81 -10.15 0.13 11.35
C THR A 81 -9.47 0.48 12.67
N SER A 82 -8.39 1.24 12.62
CA SER A 82 -7.56 1.60 13.79
C SER A 82 -7.13 0.36 14.59
N ALA A 83 -6.92 -0.75 13.92
CA ALA A 83 -6.62 -2.04 14.53
C ALA A 83 -5.18 -2.47 14.22
N SER A 84 -4.51 -3.03 15.20
CA SER A 84 -3.19 -3.67 15.03
C SER A 84 -3.22 -5.10 15.56
N VAL A 85 -2.44 -5.97 14.90
CA VAL A 85 -2.32 -7.37 15.28
C VAL A 85 -1.32 -7.52 16.40
N SER A 86 -1.70 -8.26 17.42
CA SER A 86 -0.82 -8.65 18.50
C SER A 86 -0.29 -10.08 18.35
N LYS A 87 -1.13 -11.00 17.83
CA LYS A 87 -0.75 -12.40 17.70
C LYS A 87 -1.54 -13.09 16.60
N VAL A 88 -0.95 -14.08 15.98
CA VAL A 88 -1.57 -14.98 15.00
C VAL A 88 -1.45 -16.41 15.50
N SER A 89 -2.57 -17.14 15.46
CA SER A 89 -2.64 -18.56 15.79
C SER A 89 -3.24 -19.35 14.62
N ASP A 90 -3.34 -20.67 14.76
CA ASP A 90 -3.91 -21.54 13.73
C ASP A 90 -5.41 -21.31 13.50
N THR A 91 -6.10 -20.69 14.45
CA THR A 91 -7.56 -20.54 14.44
C THR A 91 -8.06 -19.11 14.57
N ALA A 92 -7.18 -18.17 14.92
CA ALA A 92 -7.57 -16.78 15.13
C ALA A 92 -6.41 -15.79 14.95
N VAL A 93 -6.78 -14.56 14.72
CA VAL A 93 -5.90 -13.41 14.79
C VAL A 93 -6.36 -12.53 15.96
N GLU A 94 -5.47 -12.31 16.90
CA GLU A 94 -5.70 -11.46 18.07
C GLU A 94 -5.25 -10.04 17.77
N LEU A 95 -6.09 -9.06 18.07
CA LEU A 95 -5.79 -7.64 17.94
C LEU A 95 -5.25 -7.07 19.26
N ALA A 96 -4.61 -5.92 19.19
CA ALA A 96 -4.01 -5.29 20.36
C ALA A 96 -5.04 -4.80 21.41
N ASP A 97 -6.28 -4.59 21.00
CA ASP A 97 -7.42 -4.26 21.87
C ASP A 97 -8.07 -5.49 22.55
N GLY A 98 -7.54 -6.69 22.29
CA GLY A 98 -8.04 -7.96 22.83
C GLY A 98 -9.13 -8.63 22.01
N VAL A 99 -9.56 -8.04 20.90
CA VAL A 99 -10.52 -8.68 19.98
C VAL A 99 -9.82 -9.83 19.25
N ALA A 100 -10.49 -10.99 19.17
CA ALA A 100 -10.04 -12.12 18.40
C ALA A 100 -10.90 -12.30 17.13
N VAL A 101 -10.28 -12.31 15.98
CA VAL A 101 -10.93 -12.60 14.70
C VAL A 101 -10.67 -14.06 14.35
N GLU A 102 -11.70 -14.90 14.46
CA GLU A 102 -11.58 -16.31 14.07
C GLU A 102 -11.29 -16.43 12.58
N SER A 103 -10.27 -17.20 12.23
CA SER A 103 -9.88 -17.43 10.84
C SER A 103 -9.17 -18.76 10.65
N ARG A 104 -9.42 -19.43 9.52
CA ARG A 104 -8.62 -20.59 9.06
C ARG A 104 -7.57 -20.23 8.04
N TYR A 105 -7.71 -19.09 7.41
CA TYR A 105 -6.75 -18.58 6.48
C TYR A 105 -6.60 -17.08 6.71
N SER A 106 -5.39 -16.65 6.95
CA SER A 106 -5.06 -15.23 7.14
C SER A 106 -3.95 -14.84 6.17
N MET A 107 -4.19 -13.81 5.37
CA MET A 107 -3.14 -13.14 4.62
C MET A 107 -2.68 -11.92 5.41
N ILE A 108 -1.41 -11.88 5.74
CA ILE A 108 -0.83 -10.82 6.57
C ILE A 108 0.23 -10.10 5.76
N ILE A 109 0.13 -8.78 5.68
CA ILE A 109 1.18 -7.92 5.16
C ILE A 109 1.85 -7.28 6.39
N PRO A 110 3.01 -7.79 6.83
CA PRO A 110 3.67 -7.28 8.02
C PRO A 110 4.27 -5.89 7.78
N PRO A 111 4.56 -5.13 8.85
CA PRO A 111 5.29 -3.88 8.72
C PRO A 111 6.65 -4.11 8.07
N LEU A 112 7.02 -3.19 7.17
CA LEU A 112 8.33 -3.21 6.56
C LEU A 112 9.38 -2.77 7.57
N ALA A 113 10.50 -3.48 7.60
CA ALA A 113 11.71 -3.11 8.33
C ALA A 113 12.87 -2.91 7.37
N GLY A 114 13.76 -2.00 7.71
CA GLY A 114 14.99 -1.79 6.94
C GLY A 114 15.95 -2.97 7.07
N VAL A 115 16.85 -3.08 6.12
CA VAL A 115 17.84 -4.16 6.09
C VAL A 115 18.97 -3.96 7.12
N ALA A 116 19.58 -5.05 7.59
CA ALA A 116 20.65 -5.03 8.58
C ALA A 116 21.83 -4.13 8.17
N ALA A 117 22.14 -4.03 6.90
CA ALA A 117 23.19 -3.14 6.39
C ALA A 117 22.94 -1.65 6.74
N ILE A 118 21.68 -1.24 6.84
CA ILE A 118 21.32 0.13 7.23
C ILE A 118 21.26 0.26 8.76
N THR A 119 20.60 -0.68 9.44
CA THR A 119 20.44 -0.62 10.91
C THR A 119 21.77 -0.76 11.65
N ASN A 120 22.73 -1.50 11.09
CA ASN A 120 24.06 -1.70 11.66
C ASN A 120 25.07 -0.60 11.27
N SER A 121 24.69 0.37 10.44
CA SER A 121 25.56 1.48 10.03
C SER A 121 25.20 2.75 10.80
N PRO A 122 26.03 3.21 11.74
CA PRO A 122 25.74 4.37 12.57
C PRO A 122 25.43 5.62 11.73
N GLY A 123 24.29 6.27 12.02
CA GLY A 123 23.88 7.50 11.36
C GLY A 123 23.33 7.35 9.94
N LEU A 124 23.28 6.12 9.38
CA LEU A 124 22.80 5.90 8.02
C LEU A 124 21.27 5.80 7.95
N GLY A 125 20.64 5.19 8.91
CA GLY A 125 19.18 4.99 8.91
C GLY A 125 18.50 5.54 10.16
N ASN A 126 17.17 5.61 10.12
CA ASN A 126 16.34 5.80 11.31
C ASN A 126 16.27 4.50 12.13
N PRO A 127 15.68 4.50 13.35
CA PRO A 127 15.57 3.29 14.17
C PRO A 127 14.85 2.11 13.50
N LYS A 128 14.01 2.35 12.50
CA LYS A 128 13.35 1.31 11.70
C LYS A 128 14.19 0.83 10.51
N GLY A 129 15.41 1.37 10.30
CA GLY A 129 16.33 1.01 9.21
C GLY A 129 15.97 1.62 7.85
N PHE A 130 15.25 2.74 7.81
CA PHE A 130 15.00 3.50 6.60
C PHE A 130 15.90 4.74 6.52
N ILE A 131 16.31 5.10 5.33
CA ILE A 131 17.26 6.18 5.07
C ILE A 131 16.54 7.54 5.01
N PRO A 132 16.86 8.51 5.89
CA PRO A 132 16.30 9.85 5.85
C PRO A 132 16.93 10.64 4.69
N THR A 133 16.11 11.11 3.74
CA THR A 133 16.55 11.90 2.58
C THR A 133 15.98 13.31 2.59
N ASP A 134 16.63 14.18 1.81
CA ASP A 134 16.03 15.44 1.35
C ASP A 134 15.00 15.18 0.22
N ASP A 135 14.37 16.24 -0.29
CA ASP A 135 13.36 16.14 -1.36
C ASP A 135 13.95 15.73 -2.72
N GLY A 136 15.27 15.75 -2.86
CA GLY A 136 16.01 15.25 -4.02
C GLY A 136 16.57 13.85 -3.84
N PHE A 137 16.12 13.12 -2.80
CA PHE A 137 16.48 11.73 -2.44
C PHE A 137 17.92 11.51 -2.01
N ARG A 138 18.68 12.59 -1.71
CA ARG A 138 20.00 12.50 -1.10
C ARG A 138 19.87 12.39 0.41
N HIS A 139 20.72 11.57 1.04
CA HIS A 139 20.80 11.44 2.50
C HIS A 139 21.07 12.79 3.16
N LYS A 140 20.36 13.09 4.26
CA LYS A 140 20.46 14.40 4.94
C LYS A 140 21.86 14.74 5.43
N ASN A 141 22.64 13.73 5.86
CA ASN A 141 23.97 13.92 6.44
C ASN A 141 25.11 13.47 5.52
N PHE A 142 24.87 12.54 4.58
CA PHE A 142 25.89 11.99 3.69
C PHE A 142 25.65 12.38 2.26
N ARG A 143 26.49 13.27 1.72
CA ARG A 143 26.30 13.86 0.38
C ARG A 143 26.42 12.86 -0.78
N ASN A 144 27.14 11.75 -0.56
CA ASN A 144 27.39 10.71 -1.56
C ASN A 144 26.42 9.51 -1.47
N ILE A 145 25.39 9.62 -0.63
CA ILE A 145 24.39 8.55 -0.45
C ILE A 145 23.02 9.05 -0.93
N TYR A 146 22.39 8.25 -1.78
CA TYR A 146 21.03 8.43 -2.26
C TYR A 146 20.18 7.22 -1.90
N ALA A 147 18.90 7.42 -1.62
CA ALA A 147 17.95 6.35 -1.37
C ALA A 147 16.63 6.61 -2.10
N VAL A 148 16.04 5.54 -2.63
CA VAL A 148 14.78 5.61 -3.37
C VAL A 148 13.87 4.44 -3.00
N GLY A 149 12.58 4.57 -3.30
CA GLY A 149 11.59 3.52 -3.07
C GLY A 149 11.43 3.16 -1.61
N VAL A 150 11.36 1.85 -1.33
CA VAL A 150 11.08 1.33 0.02
C VAL A 150 12.16 1.72 1.03
N ALA A 151 13.39 1.93 0.60
CA ALA A 151 14.50 2.32 1.50
C ALA A 151 14.36 3.72 2.11
N VAL A 152 13.52 4.59 1.55
CA VAL A 152 13.37 5.98 2.03
C VAL A 152 12.54 6.05 3.31
N GLY A 153 13.04 6.76 4.30
CA GLY A 153 12.36 7.03 5.58
C GLY A 153 11.43 8.23 5.50
N TYR A 154 10.25 8.08 4.91
CA TYR A 154 9.23 9.13 4.95
C TYR A 154 8.49 9.15 6.29
N PRO A 155 8.23 10.35 6.85
CA PRO A 155 7.30 10.46 7.98
C PRO A 155 5.85 10.20 7.49
N PRO A 156 4.96 9.70 8.36
CA PRO A 156 3.52 9.69 8.10
C PRO A 156 3.02 11.05 7.63
N VAL A 157 1.90 11.08 6.91
CA VAL A 157 1.28 12.35 6.44
C VAL A 157 0.50 13.04 7.54
N ASP A 158 -0.02 12.27 8.49
CA ASP A 158 -0.82 12.71 9.64
C ASP A 158 -0.65 11.74 10.82
N GLU A 159 -1.13 12.16 11.98
CA GLU A 159 -1.21 11.32 13.16
C GLU A 159 -2.49 10.48 13.12
N THR A 160 -2.37 9.18 13.37
CA THR A 160 -3.47 8.23 13.37
C THR A 160 -3.43 7.40 14.66
N PRO A 161 -4.59 6.87 15.18
CA PRO A 161 -4.63 6.09 16.41
C PRO A 161 -3.68 4.88 16.40
N VAL A 162 -3.59 4.20 15.27
CA VAL A 162 -2.53 3.24 14.97
C VAL A 162 -1.68 3.85 13.86
N PRO A 163 -0.36 3.94 14.00
CA PRO A 163 0.48 4.58 12.99
C PRO A 163 0.32 3.96 11.60
N VAL A 164 0.06 4.80 10.60
CA VAL A 164 -0.03 4.41 9.19
C VAL A 164 1.09 5.08 8.42
N ASN A 165 1.95 4.29 7.80
CA ASN A 165 3.10 4.83 7.08
C ASN A 165 2.72 5.37 5.69
N PHE A 166 3.59 6.23 5.18
CA PHE A 166 3.52 6.74 3.83
C PHE A 166 3.72 5.61 2.80
N PRO A 167 2.84 5.46 1.79
CA PRO A 167 2.95 4.39 0.81
C PRO A 167 4.20 4.55 -0.07
N LYS A 168 4.78 3.44 -0.49
CA LYS A 168 6.00 3.39 -1.31
C LYS A 168 5.76 2.54 -2.55
N THR A 169 4.79 2.99 -3.37
CA THR A 169 4.36 2.26 -4.57
C THR A 169 5.45 2.19 -5.64
N GLY A 170 5.39 1.17 -6.51
CA GLY A 170 6.34 1.03 -7.61
C GLY A 170 6.38 2.25 -8.53
N HIS A 171 5.23 2.87 -8.80
CA HIS A 171 5.14 4.09 -9.59
C HIS A 171 5.89 5.27 -8.94
N MET A 172 5.74 5.46 -7.63
CA MET A 172 6.50 6.47 -6.89
C MET A 172 7.99 6.16 -6.87
N THR A 173 8.36 4.88 -6.73
CA THR A 173 9.76 4.44 -6.78
C THR A 173 10.44 4.81 -8.09
N VAL A 174 9.75 4.69 -9.23
CA VAL A 174 10.27 5.12 -10.54
C VAL A 174 10.49 6.64 -10.58
N GLN A 175 9.57 7.45 -10.03
CA GLN A 175 9.74 8.90 -9.94
C GLN A 175 10.96 9.27 -9.09
N MET A 176 11.09 8.62 -7.91
CA MET A 176 12.25 8.80 -7.03
C MET A 176 13.56 8.43 -7.73
N GLY A 177 13.58 7.30 -8.45
CA GLY A 177 14.75 6.83 -9.17
C GLY A 177 15.21 7.80 -10.26
N LYS A 178 14.27 8.35 -11.02
CA LYS A 178 14.57 9.36 -12.04
C LYS A 178 15.15 10.65 -11.44
N ALA A 179 14.52 11.18 -10.39
CA ALA A 179 15.01 12.38 -9.71
C ALA A 179 16.38 12.14 -9.06
N ALA A 180 16.58 10.99 -8.40
CA ALA A 180 17.88 10.65 -7.82
C ALA A 180 18.97 10.52 -8.89
N ALA A 181 18.70 9.84 -10.01
CA ALA A 181 19.66 9.71 -11.11
C ALA A 181 20.03 11.06 -11.71
N HIS A 182 19.05 11.95 -11.93
CA HIS A 182 19.30 13.34 -12.36
C HIS A 182 20.18 14.08 -11.35
N ASN A 183 19.86 13.99 -10.06
CA ASN A 183 20.57 14.69 -9.00
C ASN A 183 22.00 14.16 -8.79
N ILE A 184 22.23 12.86 -8.96
CA ILE A 184 23.57 12.27 -8.97
C ILE A 184 24.39 12.84 -10.14
N ALA A 185 23.82 12.88 -11.35
CA ALA A 185 24.48 13.47 -12.51
C ALA A 185 24.80 14.96 -12.28
N THR A 186 23.87 15.70 -11.70
CA THR A 186 24.04 17.11 -11.34
C THR A 186 25.16 17.32 -10.30
N ASP A 187 25.24 16.47 -9.29
CA ASP A 187 26.32 16.55 -8.28
C ASP A 187 27.71 16.29 -8.88
N VAL A 188 27.80 15.53 -9.99
CA VAL A 188 29.08 15.22 -10.68
C VAL A 188 29.42 16.21 -11.77
N LEU A 189 28.44 16.60 -12.57
CA LEU A 189 28.63 17.40 -13.79
C LEU A 189 28.29 18.88 -13.62
N GLY A 190 27.66 19.25 -12.51
CA GLY A 190 27.08 20.57 -12.29
C GLY A 190 25.67 20.68 -12.86
N GLY A 191 24.93 21.69 -12.44
CA GLY A 191 23.56 22.00 -12.87
C GLY A 191 22.60 22.19 -11.71
N GLU A 192 21.28 22.21 -12.00
CA GLU A 192 20.23 22.36 -10.99
C GLU A 192 19.69 21.00 -10.56
N ARG A 193 19.52 20.83 -9.25
CA ARG A 193 18.92 19.62 -8.66
C ARG A 193 17.41 19.63 -8.86
N GLU A 194 16.86 18.45 -9.11
CA GLU A 194 15.43 18.24 -9.22
C GLU A 194 14.84 17.86 -7.85
N CYS A 195 13.83 18.64 -7.43
CA CYS A 195 13.06 18.41 -6.19
C CYS A 195 11.57 18.53 -6.54
N ARG A 196 11.01 17.49 -7.17
CA ARG A 196 9.59 17.48 -7.54
C ARG A 196 8.75 16.72 -6.51
N PRO A 197 7.56 17.25 -6.15
CA PRO A 197 6.62 16.48 -5.35
C PRO A 197 6.22 15.19 -6.06
N LEU A 198 6.15 14.12 -5.28
CA LEU A 198 5.67 12.83 -5.79
C LEU A 198 4.16 12.87 -6.01
N PHE A 199 3.70 12.13 -7.01
CA PHE A 199 2.29 11.80 -7.17
C PHE A 199 2.07 10.29 -7.13
N VAL A 200 0.89 9.86 -6.73
CA VAL A 200 0.50 8.46 -6.74
C VAL A 200 -0.59 8.23 -7.78
N GLU A 201 -0.35 7.25 -8.62
CA GLU A 201 -1.34 6.71 -9.54
C GLU A 201 -1.38 5.19 -9.34
N CYS A 202 -2.57 4.64 -9.15
CA CYS A 202 -2.75 3.22 -8.94
C CYS A 202 -4.04 2.71 -9.59
N ILE A 203 -4.06 1.42 -9.89
CA ILE A 203 -5.24 0.70 -10.37
C ILE A 203 -5.49 -0.45 -9.40
N LEU A 204 -6.56 -0.31 -8.62
CA LEU A 204 -7.06 -1.33 -7.70
C LEU A 204 -7.93 -2.32 -8.46
N ASP A 205 -7.51 -3.58 -8.58
CA ASP A 205 -8.28 -4.66 -9.16
C ASP A 205 -9.33 -5.16 -8.16
N MET A 206 -10.57 -5.30 -8.60
CA MET A 206 -11.67 -5.77 -7.77
C MET A 206 -12.26 -7.10 -8.29
N GLY A 207 -11.55 -7.75 -9.22
CA GLY A 207 -11.94 -9.00 -9.84
C GLY A 207 -12.90 -8.84 -11.02
N ASP A 208 -13.99 -8.10 -10.87
CA ASP A 208 -14.99 -7.83 -11.89
C ASP A 208 -14.81 -6.49 -12.61
N ARG A 209 -14.19 -5.53 -11.96
CA ARG A 209 -13.85 -4.18 -12.42
C ARG A 209 -12.60 -3.69 -11.69
N ALA A 210 -12.11 -2.54 -12.06
CA ALA A 210 -11.01 -1.89 -11.33
C ALA A 210 -11.28 -0.41 -11.12
N VAL A 211 -10.56 0.15 -10.16
CA VAL A 211 -10.61 1.58 -9.83
C VAL A 211 -9.24 2.19 -10.10
N LYS A 212 -9.18 3.16 -11.02
CA LYS A 212 -8.03 4.03 -11.16
C LYS A 212 -8.15 5.18 -10.16
N MET A 213 -7.09 5.41 -9.41
CA MET A 213 -6.97 6.53 -8.46
C MET A 213 -5.69 7.32 -8.74
N LEU A 214 -5.78 8.65 -8.61
CA LEU A 214 -4.67 9.58 -8.75
C LEU A 214 -4.73 10.61 -7.61
N ALA A 215 -3.59 10.92 -7.02
CA ALA A 215 -3.40 12.06 -6.13
C ALA A 215 -2.08 12.77 -6.48
N ASP A 216 -2.18 14.05 -6.86
CA ASP A 216 -1.06 14.88 -7.30
C ASP A 216 -1.12 16.29 -6.67
N PRO A 217 -0.12 16.70 -5.89
CA PRO A 217 0.89 15.82 -5.27
C PRO A 217 0.26 14.80 -4.31
N VAL A 218 1.02 13.75 -3.95
CA VAL A 218 0.53 12.73 -3.02
C VAL A 218 0.20 13.31 -1.63
N ARG A 219 0.95 14.30 -1.16
CA ARG A 219 0.70 15.06 0.07
C ARG A 219 -0.21 16.24 -0.21
N SER A 220 -1.06 16.58 0.77
CA SER A 220 -1.86 17.82 0.72
C SER A 220 -0.99 19.07 0.94
N PRO A 221 -1.37 20.23 0.34
CA PRO A 221 -2.51 20.46 -0.55
C PRO A 221 -2.32 19.82 -1.93
N ARG A 222 -3.38 19.25 -2.49
CA ARG A 222 -3.35 18.58 -3.79
C ARG A 222 -3.92 19.43 -4.89
N ASN A 223 -3.28 19.39 -6.05
CA ASN A 223 -3.75 20.07 -7.25
C ASN A 223 -4.78 19.23 -8.00
N ARG A 224 -4.63 17.90 -7.92
CA ARG A 224 -5.44 16.96 -8.68
C ARG A 224 -5.73 15.69 -7.87
N VAL A 225 -7.01 15.32 -7.79
CA VAL A 225 -7.45 14.05 -7.23
C VAL A 225 -8.49 13.45 -8.16
N GLU A 226 -8.25 12.25 -8.67
CA GLU A 226 -9.15 11.57 -9.59
C GLU A 226 -9.44 10.16 -9.10
N MET A 227 -10.68 9.73 -9.33
CA MET A 227 -11.11 8.37 -9.16
C MET A 227 -12.05 7.97 -10.31
N SER A 228 -11.78 6.86 -10.95
CA SER A 228 -12.58 6.35 -12.07
C SER A 228 -12.72 4.84 -12.00
N VAL A 229 -13.95 4.36 -12.03
CA VAL A 229 -14.31 2.94 -11.93
C VAL A 229 -14.66 2.38 -13.30
N GLY A 230 -14.20 1.17 -13.62
CA GLY A 230 -14.61 0.51 -14.85
C GLY A 230 -13.74 -0.70 -15.25
N ARG A 231 -14.33 -1.53 -16.12
CA ARG A 231 -13.64 -2.73 -16.65
C ARG A 231 -12.42 -2.40 -17.53
N ARG A 232 -12.42 -1.21 -18.16
CA ARG A 232 -11.26 -0.74 -18.95
C ARG A 232 -9.97 -0.71 -18.15
N TRP A 233 -10.06 -0.46 -16.84
CA TRP A 233 -8.90 -0.38 -15.97
C TRP A 233 -8.31 -1.76 -15.67
N LEU A 234 -9.11 -2.85 -15.69
CA LEU A 234 -8.59 -4.22 -15.65
C LEU A 234 -7.70 -4.52 -16.86
N TRP A 235 -8.16 -4.13 -18.04
CA TRP A 235 -7.37 -4.30 -19.27
C TRP A 235 -6.10 -3.45 -19.24
N ALA A 236 -6.21 -2.20 -18.79
CA ALA A 236 -5.06 -1.31 -18.63
C ALA A 236 -4.02 -1.91 -17.67
N LYS A 237 -4.45 -2.46 -16.52
CA LYS A 237 -3.57 -3.13 -15.57
C LYS A 237 -2.90 -4.36 -16.17
N LYS A 238 -3.64 -5.21 -16.87
CA LYS A 238 -3.10 -6.39 -17.57
C LYS A 238 -2.10 -6.03 -18.66
N ALA A 239 -2.34 -4.96 -19.40
CA ALA A 239 -1.41 -4.47 -20.43
C ALA A 239 -0.17 -3.78 -19.84
N HIS A 240 -0.31 -3.20 -18.64
CA HIS A 240 0.80 -2.49 -17.98
C HIS A 240 1.97 -3.41 -17.64
N ALA A 241 1.72 -4.60 -17.11
CA ALA A 241 2.77 -5.51 -16.66
C ALA A 241 3.76 -5.93 -17.78
N PRO A 242 3.32 -6.43 -18.95
CA PRO A 242 4.23 -6.75 -20.04
C PRO A 242 4.91 -5.51 -20.63
N LEU A 243 4.20 -4.37 -20.71
CA LEU A 243 4.78 -3.10 -21.19
C LEU A 243 5.88 -2.62 -20.24
N PHE A 244 5.65 -2.65 -18.94
CA PHE A 244 6.63 -2.26 -17.93
C PHE A 244 7.85 -3.18 -17.98
N THR A 245 7.65 -4.49 -18.05
CA THR A 245 8.74 -5.47 -18.19
C THR A 245 9.57 -5.22 -19.46
N TRP A 246 8.91 -4.92 -20.58
CA TRP A 246 9.61 -4.57 -21.82
C TRP A 246 10.42 -3.28 -21.67
N LYS A 247 9.85 -2.22 -21.08
CA LYS A 247 10.57 -0.98 -20.80
C LYS A 247 11.81 -1.21 -19.94
N MET A 248 11.67 -1.98 -18.85
CA MET A 248 12.79 -2.32 -17.96
C MET A 248 13.91 -3.07 -18.70
N ARG A 249 13.54 -4.05 -19.53
CA ARG A 249 14.53 -4.82 -20.33
C ARG A 249 15.24 -3.99 -21.39
N THR A 250 14.61 -2.94 -21.90
CA THR A 250 15.17 -2.08 -22.97
C THR A 250 15.80 -0.81 -22.46
N GLY A 251 15.78 -0.55 -21.14
CA GLY A 251 16.27 0.69 -20.54
C GLY A 251 15.43 1.93 -20.87
N ARG A 252 14.18 1.75 -21.32
CA ARG A 252 13.26 2.83 -21.73
C ARG A 252 12.30 3.24 -20.59
N VAL A 253 12.79 3.27 -19.36
CA VAL A 253 12.00 3.60 -18.17
C VAL A 253 11.67 5.10 -18.08
#